data_a04bc7fd9ad9b588a77064ba8a0d1fec
#
_entry.id   a04bc7fd9ad9b588a77064ba8a0d1fec
#
_cell.length_a   1.000
_cell.length_b   1.000
_cell.length_c   1.000
_cell.angle_alpha   90.00
_cell.angle_beta   90.00
_cell.angle_gamma   90.00
#
_symmetry.space_group_name_H-M   'P 1'
#
loop_
_entity.id
_entity.type
_entity.pdbx_description
1 polymer ?
#
loop_
_entity_poly.entity_id
_entity_poly.type
_entity_poly.pdbx_seq_one_letter_code
_entity_poly.pdbx_strand_id
1 'polypeptide(L)'
;SGNILNRTAELKECISTAYQLHQKGYAVFVMRYRAYPDNDNNGPIEDIARAVKYIIGHAQQFGVQTESYALIGYSSGGHLAGLFASDALGYKNYGLPKPGAVILAYPIVQFSEITPIYRVGIDPFVCGRFYYEYSLADLITEDYPPVYFWYGRDDLTLNLLCWPLQGPALSKALAAHGVPYKEVVYDHAAHGIGLGRGTAADGWLDEAAAFWEEQTK
;
A
#
# COMPACT_ATOMS: atom_id res chain seq x y z
N SER A 1 -5.25 -0.54 -5.95
CA SER A 1 -4.79 0.36 -7.02
C SER A 1 -5.11 1.79 -6.66
N GLY A 2 -4.12 2.66 -6.79
CA GLY A 2 -4.25 4.09 -6.45
C GLY A 2 -4.99 4.93 -7.47
N ASN A 3 -5.36 4.37 -8.61
CA ASN A 3 -6.00 5.15 -9.68
C ASN A 3 -7.35 4.55 -10.07
N ILE A 4 -8.40 5.17 -9.56
CA ILE A 4 -9.78 4.71 -9.66
C ILE A 4 -10.37 4.93 -11.04
N LEU A 5 -9.81 5.81 -11.82
CA LEU A 5 -10.32 6.17 -13.15
C LEU A 5 -9.73 5.30 -14.27
N ASN A 6 -8.78 4.40 -13.96
CA ASN A 6 -8.06 3.69 -15.00
C ASN A 6 -8.11 2.15 -14.81
N ARG A 7 -8.99 1.48 -15.56
CA ARG A 7 -9.03 0.02 -15.65
C ARG A 7 -7.68 -0.61 -16.01
N THR A 8 -6.82 0.11 -16.71
CA THR A 8 -5.48 -0.35 -17.07
C THR A 8 -4.57 -0.46 -15.85
N ALA A 9 -4.66 0.47 -14.89
CA ALA A 9 -3.93 0.40 -13.64
C ALA A 9 -4.39 -0.80 -12.80
N GLU A 10 -5.70 -1.02 -12.67
CA GLU A 10 -6.25 -2.19 -11.97
C GLU A 10 -5.72 -3.50 -12.56
N LEU A 11 -5.70 -3.63 -13.88
CA LEU A 11 -5.19 -4.82 -14.55
C LEU A 11 -3.69 -5.02 -14.34
N LYS A 12 -2.90 -3.96 -14.51
CA LYS A 12 -1.44 -4.02 -14.38
C LYS A 12 -0.96 -4.24 -12.94
N GLU A 13 -1.60 -3.61 -12.00
CA GLU A 13 -1.23 -3.64 -10.58
C GLU A 13 -1.92 -4.81 -9.86
N CYS A 14 -3.22 -4.69 -9.61
CA CYS A 14 -3.91 -5.62 -8.73
C CYS A 14 -4.16 -7.00 -9.34
N ILE A 15 -4.71 -7.06 -10.55
CA ILE A 15 -5.10 -8.35 -11.15
C ILE A 15 -3.88 -9.17 -11.53
N SER A 16 -2.84 -8.56 -12.13
CA SER A 16 -1.61 -9.27 -12.48
C SER A 16 -0.88 -9.80 -11.25
N THR A 17 -0.84 -9.01 -10.17
CA THR A 17 -0.26 -9.41 -8.89
C THR A 17 -1.05 -10.55 -8.25
N ALA A 18 -2.39 -10.41 -8.22
CA ALA A 18 -3.26 -11.46 -7.67
C ALA A 18 -3.07 -12.78 -8.43
N TYR A 19 -3.01 -12.72 -9.75
CA TYR A 19 -2.77 -13.89 -10.57
C TYR A 19 -1.42 -14.55 -10.28
N GLN A 20 -0.33 -13.77 -10.20
CA GLN A 20 1.00 -14.31 -9.92
C GLN A 20 1.10 -14.94 -8.54
N LEU A 21 0.54 -14.30 -7.50
CA LEU A 21 0.51 -14.86 -6.16
C LEU A 21 -0.37 -16.10 -6.07
N HIS A 22 -1.52 -16.09 -6.76
CA HIS A 22 -2.39 -17.27 -6.80
C HIS A 22 -1.69 -18.48 -7.43
N GLN A 23 -0.91 -18.29 -8.50
CA GLN A 23 -0.10 -19.36 -9.10
C GLN A 23 0.94 -19.93 -8.14
N LYS A 24 1.33 -19.20 -7.12
CA LYS A 24 2.24 -19.62 -6.04
C LYS A 24 1.53 -20.26 -4.84
N GLY A 25 0.20 -20.39 -4.91
CA GLY A 25 -0.60 -21.02 -3.86
C GLY A 25 -1.16 -20.08 -2.79
N TYR A 26 -1.00 -18.77 -2.94
CA TYR A 26 -1.61 -17.83 -2.02
C TYR A 26 -3.09 -17.61 -2.33
N ALA A 27 -3.89 -17.45 -1.30
CA ALA A 27 -5.25 -16.91 -1.43
C ALA A 27 -5.17 -15.39 -1.55
N VAL A 28 -5.71 -14.82 -2.62
CA VAL A 28 -5.60 -13.39 -2.91
C VAL A 28 -6.97 -12.77 -3.10
N PHE A 29 -7.21 -11.65 -2.44
CA PHE A 29 -8.43 -10.89 -2.52
C PHE A 29 -8.11 -9.49 -3.06
N VAL A 30 -8.69 -9.15 -4.20
CA VAL A 30 -8.56 -7.82 -4.80
C VAL A 30 -9.73 -6.97 -4.33
N MET A 31 -9.42 -5.88 -3.65
CA MET A 31 -10.42 -5.00 -3.11
C MET A 31 -10.54 -3.70 -3.93
N ARG A 32 -11.76 -3.31 -4.20
CA ARG A 32 -12.14 -1.97 -4.65
C ARG A 32 -12.72 -1.21 -3.47
N TYR A 33 -12.23 -0.03 -3.21
CA TYR A 33 -12.66 0.85 -2.14
C TYR A 33 -13.31 2.12 -2.68
N ARG A 34 -14.09 2.78 -1.85
CA ARG A 34 -14.70 4.06 -2.19
C ARG A 34 -13.64 5.10 -2.53
N ALA A 35 -13.92 5.86 -3.55
CA ALA A 35 -13.06 6.90 -4.04
C ALA A 35 -13.84 8.20 -4.17
N TYR A 36 -13.15 9.29 -4.53
CA TYR A 36 -13.84 10.53 -4.79
C TYR A 36 -15.02 10.33 -5.78
N PRO A 37 -16.22 10.91 -5.52
CA PRO A 37 -16.53 11.81 -4.40
C PRO A 37 -16.93 11.09 -3.09
N ASP A 38 -17.01 9.79 -3.05
CA ASP A 38 -17.56 8.99 -1.94
C ASP A 38 -16.51 8.59 -0.88
N ASN A 39 -15.35 9.24 -0.88
CA ASN A 39 -14.23 8.92 0.01
C ASN A 39 -14.09 9.87 1.20
N ASP A 40 -15.13 10.59 1.55
CA ASP A 40 -15.17 11.46 2.72
C ASP A 40 -15.05 10.66 4.03
N ASN A 41 -14.58 11.32 5.06
CA ASN A 41 -14.30 10.72 6.36
C ASN A 41 -13.36 9.49 6.21
N ASN A 42 -13.51 8.46 7.00
CA ASN A 42 -12.68 7.26 6.96
C ASN A 42 -13.19 6.18 5.98
N GLY A 43 -14.02 6.53 5.01
CA GLY A 43 -14.67 5.60 4.09
C GLY A 43 -13.75 4.54 3.47
N PRO A 44 -12.60 4.91 2.87
CA PRO A 44 -11.68 3.93 2.31
C PRO A 44 -11.08 2.97 3.36
N ILE A 45 -10.78 3.45 4.57
CA ILE A 45 -10.28 2.60 5.67
C ILE A 45 -11.38 1.62 6.13
N GLU A 46 -12.63 2.10 6.26
CA GLU A 46 -13.77 1.26 6.59
C GLU A 46 -14.01 0.16 5.56
N ASP A 47 -13.78 0.45 4.28
CA ASP A 47 -13.94 -0.54 3.22
C ASP A 47 -12.90 -1.65 3.35
N ILE A 48 -11.63 -1.31 3.67
CA ILE A 48 -10.61 -2.33 3.99
C ILE A 48 -11.02 -3.14 5.21
N ALA A 49 -11.42 -2.47 6.29
CA ALA A 49 -11.84 -3.14 7.51
C ALA A 49 -12.99 -4.13 7.26
N ARG A 50 -13.99 -3.70 6.48
CA ARG A 50 -15.13 -4.53 6.10
C ARG A 50 -14.71 -5.73 5.26
N ALA A 51 -13.80 -5.54 4.30
CA ALA A 51 -13.28 -6.63 3.47
C ALA A 51 -12.49 -7.64 4.31
N VAL A 52 -11.56 -7.19 5.15
CA VAL A 52 -10.78 -8.06 6.03
C VAL A 52 -11.69 -8.81 7.00
N LYS A 53 -12.65 -8.13 7.63
CA LYS A 53 -13.64 -8.76 8.52
C LYS A 53 -14.46 -9.83 7.80
N TYR A 54 -14.88 -9.58 6.58
CA TYR A 54 -15.61 -10.54 5.76
C TYR A 54 -14.76 -11.78 5.45
N ILE A 55 -13.50 -11.58 5.01
CA ILE A 55 -12.57 -12.67 4.70
C ILE A 55 -12.32 -13.53 5.94
N ILE A 56 -12.02 -12.92 7.08
CA ILE A 56 -11.78 -13.63 8.35
C ILE A 56 -13.04 -14.39 8.79
N GLY A 57 -14.21 -13.73 8.70
CA GLY A 57 -15.49 -14.37 9.06
C GLY A 57 -15.86 -15.56 8.17
N HIS A 58 -15.26 -15.69 6.98
CA HIS A 58 -15.46 -16.80 6.04
C HIS A 58 -14.18 -17.60 5.79
N ALA A 59 -13.22 -17.51 6.71
CA ALA A 59 -11.88 -18.12 6.55
C ALA A 59 -11.94 -19.63 6.25
N GLN A 60 -12.82 -20.37 6.90
CA GLN A 60 -13.02 -21.79 6.63
C GLN A 60 -13.51 -22.05 5.19
N GLN A 61 -14.45 -21.24 4.71
CA GLN A 61 -14.97 -21.35 3.35
C GLN A 61 -13.90 -21.05 2.31
N PHE A 62 -13.04 -20.08 2.59
CA PHE A 62 -11.96 -19.69 1.69
C PHE A 62 -10.69 -20.52 1.85
N GLY A 63 -10.60 -21.35 2.88
CA GLY A 63 -9.40 -22.16 3.19
C GLY A 63 -8.20 -21.28 3.58
N VAL A 64 -8.42 -20.17 4.28
CA VAL A 64 -7.38 -19.20 4.65
C VAL A 64 -7.19 -19.09 6.15
N GLN A 65 -6.01 -18.61 6.55
CA GLN A 65 -5.72 -18.27 7.94
C GLN A 65 -6.33 -16.92 8.30
N THR A 66 -6.61 -16.71 9.58
CA THR A 66 -7.22 -15.49 10.11
C THR A 66 -6.21 -14.46 10.58
N GLU A 67 -4.94 -14.83 10.66
CA GLU A 67 -3.83 -14.01 11.14
C GLU A 67 -2.70 -13.97 10.12
N SER A 68 -1.73 -13.12 10.33
CA SER A 68 -0.50 -13.03 9.51
C SER A 68 -0.74 -12.72 8.03
N TYR A 69 -1.87 -12.15 7.67
CA TYR A 69 -2.16 -11.74 6.28
C TYR A 69 -1.27 -10.56 5.85
N ALA A 70 -0.99 -10.47 4.55
CA ALA A 70 -0.31 -9.32 3.98
C ALA A 70 -1.29 -8.33 3.34
N LEU A 71 -0.98 -7.04 3.46
CA LEU A 71 -1.62 -5.97 2.70
C LEU A 71 -0.68 -5.56 1.56
N ILE A 72 -1.21 -5.48 0.35
CA ILE A 72 -0.46 -5.01 -0.82
C ILE A 72 -1.12 -3.76 -1.37
N GLY A 73 -0.35 -2.69 -1.55
CA GLY A 73 -0.84 -1.43 -2.09
C GLY A 73 0.12 -0.78 -3.08
N TYR A 74 -0.44 -0.06 -4.05
CA TYR A 74 0.26 0.63 -5.11
C TYR A 74 -0.03 2.12 -5.06
N SER A 75 0.98 3.00 -5.16
CA SER A 75 0.79 4.46 -5.23
C SER A 75 -0.08 4.97 -4.07
N SER A 76 -1.17 5.67 -4.34
CA SER A 76 -2.15 6.09 -3.31
C SER A 76 -2.86 4.92 -2.63
N GLY A 77 -3.02 3.77 -3.30
CA GLY A 77 -3.47 2.52 -2.66
C GLY A 77 -2.44 1.96 -1.69
N GLY A 78 -1.15 2.20 -1.91
CA GLY A 78 -0.07 1.94 -0.96
C GLY A 78 -0.20 2.80 0.29
N HIS A 79 -0.46 4.09 0.11
CA HIS A 79 -0.77 4.99 1.22
C HIS A 79 -1.93 4.45 2.07
N LEU A 80 -3.05 4.13 1.43
CA LEU A 80 -4.23 3.61 2.10
C LEU A 80 -3.96 2.29 2.84
N ALA A 81 -3.23 1.36 2.24
CA ALA A 81 -2.82 0.10 2.87
C ALA A 81 -1.95 0.36 4.11
N GLY A 82 -1.02 1.33 3.99
CA GLY A 82 -0.19 1.77 5.11
C GLY A 82 -0.99 2.41 6.23
N LEU A 83 -1.93 3.30 5.92
CA LEU A 83 -2.81 3.91 6.94
C LEU A 83 -3.63 2.85 7.68
N PHE A 84 -4.19 1.87 6.95
CA PHE A 84 -4.94 0.78 7.57
C PHE A 84 -4.07 -0.12 8.46
N ALA A 85 -2.80 -0.24 8.14
CA ALA A 85 -1.85 -1.02 8.95
C ALA A 85 -1.45 -0.31 10.25
N SER A 86 -1.73 0.98 10.42
CA SER A 86 -1.47 1.70 11.66
C SER A 86 -2.48 1.33 12.76
N ASP A 87 -2.03 1.31 13.99
CA ASP A 87 -2.89 1.10 15.15
C ASP A 87 -3.81 2.30 15.42
N ALA A 88 -3.40 3.49 15.03
CA ALA A 88 -4.15 4.73 15.24
C ALA A 88 -5.40 4.85 14.35
N LEU A 89 -5.33 4.41 13.09
CA LEU A 89 -6.43 4.57 12.13
C LEU A 89 -7.04 3.26 11.64
N GLY A 90 -6.28 2.17 11.69
CA GLY A 90 -6.60 0.97 10.96
C GLY A 90 -7.05 -0.22 11.80
N TYR A 91 -6.46 -1.37 11.54
CA TYR A 91 -6.89 -2.70 11.99
C TYR A 91 -7.35 -2.75 13.45
N LYS A 92 -6.62 -2.09 14.35
CA LYS A 92 -6.89 -2.12 15.80
C LYS A 92 -8.22 -1.48 16.16
N ASN A 93 -8.59 -0.39 15.48
CA ASN A 93 -9.86 0.32 15.72
C ASN A 93 -11.08 -0.50 15.29
N TYR A 94 -10.88 -1.49 14.44
CA TYR A 94 -11.93 -2.38 13.95
C TYR A 94 -11.93 -3.76 14.61
N GLY A 95 -11.06 -3.97 15.62
CA GLY A 95 -10.93 -5.25 16.31
C GLY A 95 -10.41 -6.36 15.41
N LEU A 96 -9.57 -6.03 14.43
CA LEU A 96 -8.99 -6.96 13.47
C LEU A 96 -7.55 -7.33 13.89
N PRO A 97 -7.06 -8.52 13.51
CA PRO A 97 -5.68 -8.89 13.77
C PRO A 97 -4.70 -8.01 13.01
N LYS A 98 -3.54 -7.78 13.60
CA LYS A 98 -2.44 -7.04 12.97
C LYS A 98 -2.00 -7.76 11.68
N PRO A 99 -1.80 -7.04 10.57
CA PRO A 99 -1.18 -7.62 9.37
C PRO A 99 0.19 -8.22 9.68
N GLY A 100 0.52 -9.35 9.06
CA GLY A 100 1.83 -9.97 9.16
C GLY A 100 2.90 -9.19 8.38
N ALA A 101 2.50 -8.51 7.32
CA ALA A 101 3.35 -7.56 6.59
C ALA A 101 2.53 -6.54 5.77
N VAL A 102 3.17 -5.42 5.43
CA VAL A 102 2.66 -4.41 4.50
C VAL A 102 3.62 -4.31 3.31
N ILE A 103 3.11 -4.51 2.12
CA ILE A 103 3.88 -4.52 0.87
C ILE A 103 3.47 -3.32 0.03
N LEU A 104 4.38 -2.40 -0.23
CA LEU A 104 4.08 -1.12 -0.85
C LEU A 104 4.92 -0.93 -2.11
N ALA A 105 4.25 -0.79 -3.25
CA ALA A 105 4.90 -0.50 -4.52
C ALA A 105 4.75 0.99 -4.84
N TYR A 106 5.90 1.68 -4.99
CA TYR A 106 5.96 3.13 -5.25
C TYR A 106 4.93 3.95 -4.46
N PRO A 107 4.87 3.78 -3.11
CA PRO A 107 3.82 4.36 -2.29
C PRO A 107 3.91 5.88 -2.22
N ILE A 108 2.76 6.54 -2.09
CA ILE A 108 2.73 7.87 -1.52
C ILE A 108 2.79 7.71 0.00
N VAL A 109 3.66 8.46 0.65
CA VAL A 109 3.93 8.38 2.09
C VAL A 109 3.47 9.64 2.81
N GLN A 110 3.83 10.79 2.26
CA GLN A 110 3.52 12.11 2.83
C GLN A 110 2.79 12.96 1.81
N PHE A 111 1.62 13.46 2.19
CA PHE A 111 0.89 14.43 1.40
C PHE A 111 1.20 15.88 1.80
N SER A 112 1.73 16.12 2.98
CA SER A 112 2.14 17.44 3.46
C SER A 112 3.22 18.08 2.58
N GLU A 113 4.05 17.25 1.94
CA GLU A 113 5.14 17.64 1.04
C GLU A 113 4.70 17.78 -0.43
N ILE A 114 3.41 17.58 -0.73
CA ILE A 114 2.90 17.75 -2.10
C ILE A 114 2.98 19.21 -2.53
N THR A 115 3.47 19.43 -3.73
CA THR A 115 3.60 20.79 -4.27
C THR A 115 2.26 21.52 -4.33
N PRO A 116 2.23 22.85 -4.09
CA PRO A 116 1.01 23.64 -4.13
C PRO A 116 0.21 23.50 -5.45
N ILE A 117 0.91 23.27 -6.58
CA ILE A 117 0.27 23.07 -7.89
C ILE A 117 -0.57 21.77 -7.89
N TYR A 118 -0.07 20.72 -7.29
CA TYR A 118 -0.83 19.46 -7.20
C TYR A 118 -2.07 19.61 -6.31
N ARG A 119 -1.93 20.31 -5.17
CA ARG A 119 -3.05 20.58 -4.25
C ARG A 119 -4.19 21.35 -4.89
N VAL A 120 -3.88 22.30 -5.78
CA VAL A 120 -4.89 23.16 -6.40
C VAL A 120 -5.48 22.58 -7.68
N GLY A 121 -4.68 21.84 -8.46
CA GLY A 121 -5.06 21.42 -9.81
C GLY A 121 -5.60 20.00 -9.95
N ILE A 122 -5.05 19.04 -9.21
CA ILE A 122 -5.36 17.62 -9.42
C ILE A 122 -6.06 16.99 -8.20
N ASP A 123 -5.81 17.53 -7.04
CA ASP A 123 -6.23 17.03 -5.76
C ASP A 123 -7.75 16.81 -5.59
N PRO A 124 -8.62 17.81 -5.83
CA PRO A 124 -10.05 17.62 -5.61
C PRO A 124 -10.65 16.48 -6.42
N PHE A 125 -9.98 16.12 -7.54
CA PHE A 125 -10.49 15.12 -8.48
C PHE A 125 -9.87 13.72 -8.31
N VAL A 126 -8.74 13.58 -7.63
CA VAL A 126 -7.98 12.31 -7.62
C VAL A 126 -7.94 11.64 -6.25
N CYS A 127 -7.72 12.41 -5.20
CA CYS A 127 -7.40 11.84 -3.90
C CYS A 127 -8.43 12.13 -2.80
N GLY A 128 -9.29 13.15 -2.98
CA GLY A 128 -10.19 13.58 -1.94
C GLY A 128 -9.49 14.11 -0.69
N ARG A 129 -10.23 14.70 0.22
CA ARG A 129 -9.70 15.37 1.41
C ARG A 129 -9.01 14.42 2.40
N PHE A 130 -9.49 13.18 2.47
CA PHE A 130 -9.02 12.18 3.42
C PHE A 130 -7.50 11.92 3.34
N TYR A 131 -6.93 11.86 2.13
CA TYR A 131 -5.51 11.53 1.95
C TYR A 131 -4.56 12.63 2.42
N TYR A 132 -5.02 13.88 2.55
CA TYR A 132 -4.17 15.00 2.98
C TYR A 132 -4.08 15.15 4.49
N GLU A 133 -5.00 14.53 5.21
CA GLU A 133 -5.05 14.67 6.67
C GLU A 133 -4.01 13.80 7.36
N TYR A 134 -3.49 12.77 6.68
CA TYR A 134 -2.61 11.80 7.29
C TYR A 134 -1.34 11.58 6.49
N SER A 135 -0.19 11.74 7.14
CA SER A 135 1.10 11.27 6.65
C SER A 135 1.34 9.87 7.18
N LEU A 136 1.65 8.91 6.30
CA LEU A 136 1.95 7.55 6.73
C LEU A 136 3.17 7.49 7.66
N ALA A 137 4.19 8.33 7.40
CA ALA A 137 5.39 8.37 8.24
C ALA A 137 5.10 8.77 9.68
N ASP A 138 4.10 9.63 9.91
CA ASP A 138 3.72 10.11 11.24
C ASP A 138 2.90 9.08 12.04
N LEU A 139 2.42 8.03 11.37
CA LEU A 139 1.62 6.96 11.98
C LEU A 139 2.42 5.68 12.27
N ILE A 140 3.72 5.68 11.97
CA ILE A 140 4.58 4.56 12.30
C ILE A 140 4.87 4.57 13.81
N THR A 141 4.60 3.45 14.46
CA THR A 141 4.88 3.18 15.87
C THR A 141 5.72 1.90 15.99
N GLU A 142 6.21 1.59 17.19
CA GLU A 142 6.91 0.32 17.45
C GLU A 142 6.04 -0.93 17.20
N ASP A 143 4.72 -0.78 17.26
CA ASP A 143 3.74 -1.84 16.99
C ASP A 143 3.37 -1.96 15.51
N TYR A 144 3.92 -1.12 14.64
CA TYR A 144 3.61 -1.17 13.21
C TYR A 144 4.09 -2.50 12.59
N PRO A 145 3.32 -3.13 11.68
CA PRO A 145 3.72 -4.39 11.06
C PRO A 145 4.96 -4.23 10.18
N PRO A 146 5.73 -5.31 9.93
CA PRO A 146 6.87 -5.31 9.02
C PRO A 146 6.51 -4.78 7.63
N VAL A 147 7.43 -4.02 6.99
CA VAL A 147 7.18 -3.35 5.71
C VAL A 147 8.19 -3.75 4.65
N TYR A 148 7.70 -4.26 3.52
CA TYR A 148 8.47 -4.30 2.28
C TYR A 148 7.99 -3.17 1.38
N PHE A 149 8.90 -2.34 0.85
CA PHE A 149 8.51 -1.32 -0.11
C PHE A 149 9.59 -1.06 -1.14
N TRP A 150 9.14 -0.62 -2.31
CA TRP A 150 10.03 -0.27 -3.39
C TRP A 150 9.54 0.94 -4.19
N TYR A 151 10.46 1.63 -4.84
CA TYR A 151 10.18 2.75 -5.74
C TYR A 151 11.31 2.92 -6.76
N GLY A 152 11.03 3.65 -7.84
CA GLY A 152 12.03 4.05 -8.82
C GLY A 152 12.70 5.36 -8.42
N ARG A 153 14.03 5.42 -8.53
CA ARG A 153 14.80 6.65 -8.30
C ARG A 153 14.39 7.77 -9.25
N ASP A 154 14.06 7.42 -10.48
CA ASP A 154 13.61 8.30 -11.55
C ASP A 154 12.09 8.28 -11.77
N ASP A 155 11.33 7.86 -10.78
CA ASP A 155 9.86 7.95 -10.82
C ASP A 155 9.42 9.42 -10.92
N LEU A 156 9.10 9.85 -12.15
CA LEU A 156 8.71 11.22 -12.42
C LEU A 156 7.42 11.62 -11.67
N THR A 157 6.51 10.69 -11.47
CA THR A 157 5.27 10.98 -10.76
C THR A 157 5.53 11.31 -9.30
N LEU A 158 6.30 10.47 -8.60
CA LEU A 158 6.67 10.75 -7.22
C LEU A 158 7.58 11.98 -7.10
N ASN A 159 8.53 12.13 -8.00
CA ASN A 159 9.53 13.20 -7.94
C ASN A 159 8.97 14.60 -8.29
N LEU A 160 8.02 14.68 -9.22
CA LEU A 160 7.43 15.95 -9.64
C LEU A 160 6.16 16.30 -8.86
N LEU A 161 5.33 15.33 -8.55
CA LEU A 161 4.02 15.56 -7.93
C LEU A 161 4.06 15.44 -6.41
N CYS A 162 4.86 14.55 -5.88
CA CYS A 162 4.84 14.20 -4.46
C CYS A 162 6.15 14.51 -3.73
N TRP A 163 7.10 15.21 -4.35
CA TRP A 163 8.44 15.44 -3.81
C TRP A 163 9.30 14.17 -3.64
N PRO A 164 10.62 14.22 -3.91
CA PRO A 164 11.48 13.02 -4.02
C PRO A 164 11.82 12.31 -2.70
N LEU A 165 11.18 12.67 -1.59
CA LEU A 165 11.51 12.14 -0.26
C LEU A 165 10.52 11.10 0.26
N GLN A 166 9.62 10.58 -0.56
CA GLN A 166 8.58 9.64 -0.11
C GLN A 166 9.19 8.36 0.50
N GLY A 167 10.05 7.68 -0.23
CA GLY A 167 10.73 6.48 0.28
C GLY A 167 11.63 6.76 1.49
N PRO A 168 12.56 7.74 1.43
CA PRO A 168 13.40 8.11 2.57
C PRO A 168 12.62 8.52 3.82
N ALA A 169 11.47 9.15 3.69
CA ALA A 169 10.63 9.49 4.83
C ALA A 169 10.08 8.24 5.52
N LEU A 170 9.65 7.25 4.73
CA LEU A 170 9.17 5.98 5.27
C LEU A 170 10.28 5.19 5.94
N SER A 171 11.45 5.04 5.30
CA SER A 171 12.60 4.36 5.90
C SER A 171 13.02 4.98 7.23
N LYS A 172 13.08 6.32 7.28
CA LYS A 172 13.44 7.05 8.49
C LYS A 172 12.45 6.78 9.62
N ALA A 173 11.15 6.80 9.33
CA ALA A 173 10.13 6.54 10.34
C ALA A 173 10.19 5.08 10.84
N LEU A 174 10.29 4.10 9.93
CA LEU A 174 10.39 2.69 10.28
C LEU A 174 11.65 2.41 11.14
N ALA A 175 12.79 2.95 10.74
CA ALA A 175 14.04 2.80 11.49
C ALA A 175 13.97 3.46 12.89
N ALA A 176 13.35 4.64 13.00
CA ALA A 176 13.21 5.34 14.27
C ALA A 176 12.38 4.56 15.29
N HIS A 177 11.44 3.74 14.84
CA HIS A 177 10.58 2.92 15.68
C HIS A 177 10.97 1.43 15.74
N GLY A 178 12.12 1.06 15.15
CA GLY A 178 12.61 -0.33 15.17
C GLY A 178 11.73 -1.32 14.42
N VAL A 179 10.88 -0.87 13.50
CA VAL A 179 10.02 -1.73 12.68
C VAL A 179 10.87 -2.47 11.64
N PRO A 180 10.77 -3.79 11.51
CA PRO A 180 11.46 -4.52 10.46
C PRO A 180 11.01 -4.05 9.08
N TYR A 181 11.98 -3.73 8.20
CA TYR A 181 11.62 -3.33 6.84
C TYR A 181 12.69 -3.71 5.81
N LYS A 182 12.25 -3.82 4.56
CA LYS A 182 13.10 -3.94 3.38
C LYS A 182 12.72 -2.84 2.38
N GLU A 183 13.66 -1.93 2.14
CA GLU A 183 13.57 -0.90 1.11
C GLU A 183 14.32 -1.35 -0.14
N VAL A 184 13.68 -1.26 -1.31
CA VAL A 184 14.33 -1.53 -2.60
C VAL A 184 14.16 -0.31 -3.51
N VAL A 185 15.29 0.23 -3.98
CA VAL A 185 15.31 1.38 -4.88
C VAL A 185 15.84 0.93 -6.23
N TYR A 186 15.01 1.02 -7.26
CA TYR A 186 15.39 0.70 -8.63
C TYR A 186 15.82 1.97 -9.36
N ASP A 187 16.95 1.92 -10.08
CA ASP A 187 17.46 3.10 -10.79
C ASP A 187 16.53 3.55 -11.92
N HIS A 188 15.88 2.61 -12.59
CA HIS A 188 14.98 2.88 -13.72
C HIS A 188 13.68 2.09 -13.56
N ALA A 189 12.76 2.62 -12.76
CA ALA A 189 11.43 2.06 -12.58
C ALA A 189 10.40 3.19 -12.55
N ALA A 190 9.59 3.26 -13.60
CA ALA A 190 8.55 4.28 -13.71
C ALA A 190 7.40 4.01 -12.74
N HIS A 191 6.59 5.03 -12.50
CA HIS A 191 5.36 4.91 -11.73
C HIS A 191 4.31 4.04 -12.44
N GLY A 192 3.56 3.24 -11.69
CA GLY A 192 2.43 2.50 -12.25
C GLY A 192 2.80 1.29 -13.11
N ILE A 193 4.01 0.74 -12.96
CA ILE A 193 4.46 -0.41 -13.76
C ILE A 193 3.99 -1.77 -13.24
N GLY A 194 3.30 -1.80 -12.09
CA GLY A 194 2.75 -3.02 -11.51
C GLY A 194 3.83 -4.05 -11.19
N LEU A 195 3.84 -5.19 -11.89
CA LEU A 195 4.85 -6.24 -11.70
C LEU A 195 6.26 -5.87 -12.18
N GLY A 196 6.43 -4.72 -12.83
CA GLY A 196 7.74 -4.28 -13.32
C GLY A 196 8.36 -5.15 -14.40
N ARG A 197 7.57 -5.98 -15.10
CA ARG A 197 8.08 -6.95 -16.08
C ARG A 197 8.91 -6.28 -17.16
N GLY A 198 10.11 -6.83 -17.41
CA GLY A 198 11.05 -6.28 -18.38
C GLY A 198 11.75 -4.99 -17.93
N THR A 199 11.64 -4.62 -16.67
CA THR A 199 12.36 -3.50 -16.03
C THR A 199 13.27 -4.00 -14.92
N ALA A 200 14.01 -3.10 -14.29
CA ALA A 200 14.84 -3.44 -13.13
C ALA A 200 14.02 -3.95 -11.92
N ALA A 201 12.73 -3.63 -11.87
CA ALA A 201 11.83 -4.08 -10.81
C ALA A 201 11.19 -5.46 -11.07
N ASP A 202 11.56 -6.16 -12.15
CA ASP A 202 11.02 -7.50 -12.40
C ASP A 202 11.45 -8.47 -11.28
N GLY A 203 10.48 -9.21 -10.74
CA GLY A 203 10.72 -10.14 -9.62
C GLY A 203 10.51 -9.55 -8.21
N TRP A 204 10.23 -8.24 -8.08
CA TRP A 204 10.02 -7.63 -6.76
C TRP A 204 8.93 -8.33 -5.91
N LEU A 205 7.91 -8.88 -6.58
CA LEU A 205 6.81 -9.54 -5.88
C LEU A 205 7.25 -10.83 -5.19
N ASP A 206 8.21 -11.55 -5.76
CA ASP A 206 8.78 -12.77 -5.18
C ASP A 206 9.61 -12.44 -3.94
N GLU A 207 10.37 -11.36 -3.99
CA GLU A 207 11.12 -10.86 -2.83
C GLU A 207 10.18 -10.40 -1.71
N ALA A 208 9.08 -9.71 -2.07
CA ALA A 208 8.10 -9.25 -1.11
C ALA A 208 7.36 -10.41 -0.44
N ALA A 209 7.01 -11.45 -1.20
CA ALA A 209 6.40 -12.65 -0.65
C ALA A 209 7.35 -13.38 0.31
N ALA A 210 8.62 -13.55 -0.08
CA ALA A 210 9.64 -14.15 0.78
C ALA A 210 9.86 -13.35 2.07
N PHE A 211 9.89 -12.01 1.98
CA PHE A 211 9.97 -11.14 3.15
C PHE A 211 8.77 -11.36 4.09
N TRP A 212 7.55 -11.37 3.57
CA TRP A 212 6.36 -11.63 4.37
C TRP A 212 6.42 -12.99 5.06
N GLU A 213 6.77 -14.07 4.34
CA GLU A 213 6.91 -15.41 4.93
C GLU A 213 7.97 -15.47 6.04
N GLU A 214 9.06 -14.72 5.88
CA GLU A 214 10.11 -14.64 6.91
C GLU A 214 9.61 -13.96 8.18
N GLN A 215 8.81 -12.91 8.05
CA GLN A 215 8.28 -12.15 9.19
C GLN A 215 7.14 -12.89 9.92
N THR A 216 6.58 -13.95 9.35
CA THR A 216 5.40 -14.65 9.89
C THR A 216 5.67 -16.11 10.29
N LYS A 217 6.94 -16.53 10.33
CA LYS A 217 7.39 -17.85 10.78
C LYS A 217 7.36 -18.00 12.32
#